data_e85fc7dd547ee09eece9161e2d16984c
#
_entry.id   e85fc7dd547ee09eece9161e2d16984c
#
_cell.length_a   1.000
_cell.length_b   1.000
_cell.length_c   1.000
_cell.angle_alpha   90.00
_cell.angle_beta   90.00
_cell.angle_gamma   90.00
#
_symmetry.space_group_name_H-M   'P 1'
#
loop_
_entity.id
_entity.type
_entity.pdbx_description
1 polymer ?
#
loop_
_entity_poly.entity_id
_entity_poly.type
_entity_poly.pdbx_seq_one_letter_code
_entity_poly.pdbx_strand_id
1 'polypeptide(L)'
;MEPRSQYSLLLLAGGKSARMGTSKAELLYEGKTFLQHMLEKARALGIEKCFISGYASRQEEVQTVWDIYPERGPLSGIHACMKTIETPYCLILPVDAPKLPVEILEALLQHHQRMQKDKVLIWEHGVRQEPLIAIYPTAMAGAIETMIKDHAAPVFRAIDSWGYESFRMEMAEEQIININTPELYKKLLGENIDTAKEKETIVLRRIRDGEILDAKDEVALEHHFTIPLHKGGQVSATCSPTYVEEFILGRRYLLDDLMQKEYPPQPAGQLTAVEIDTILRLTSELFDTPGDLFQSTGCAHSCALVTDGVVQCYREDIGRHNALDKVVGYALKNSIPIGKSIVFTSGRISRDYLEKVIKAGFKIVVSRAAVTASAVALARATDITMLGFIRRNGGNIYHVGEVALF
;
A
#
# COMPACT_ATOMS: atom_id res chain seq x y z
N MET A 1 24.81 18.68 -29.06
CA MET A 1 24.41 17.93 -27.86
C MET A 1 25.23 16.66 -27.82
N GLU A 2 25.92 16.38 -26.72
CA GLU A 2 26.53 15.07 -26.55
C GLU A 2 25.42 14.01 -26.48
N PRO A 3 25.65 12.81 -27.04
CA PRO A 3 24.62 11.80 -27.10
C PRO A 3 24.22 11.35 -25.71
N ARG A 4 22.92 11.23 -25.46
CA ARG A 4 22.34 10.67 -24.22
C ARG A 4 22.78 9.21 -23.98
N SER A 5 23.35 8.56 -24.97
CA SER A 5 23.96 7.23 -24.90
C SER A 5 25.11 7.09 -23.87
N GLN A 6 25.65 8.18 -23.36
CA GLN A 6 26.60 8.16 -22.24
C GLN A 6 25.97 7.95 -20.86
N TYR A 7 24.66 8.01 -20.75
CA TYR A 7 23.92 7.90 -19.49
C TYR A 7 23.05 6.66 -19.45
N SER A 8 23.03 6.00 -18.31
CA SER A 8 21.99 5.03 -17.94
C SER A 8 21.14 5.60 -16.82
N LEU A 9 19.86 5.21 -16.74
CA LEU A 9 19.04 5.47 -15.59
C LEU A 9 19.18 4.33 -14.58
N LEU A 10 19.41 4.69 -13.31
CA LEU A 10 19.42 3.77 -12.18
C LEU A 10 18.27 4.13 -11.24
N LEU A 11 17.29 3.25 -11.10
CA LEU A 11 16.16 3.41 -10.19
C LEU A 11 16.40 2.67 -8.88
N LEU A 12 16.28 3.36 -7.77
CA LEU A 12 16.36 2.76 -6.44
C LEU A 12 14.94 2.42 -5.95
N ALA A 13 14.60 1.15 -5.97
CA ALA A 13 13.32 0.63 -5.46
C ALA A 13 13.50 -0.23 -4.21
N GLY A 14 14.75 -0.50 -3.80
CA GLY A 14 15.10 -1.25 -2.61
C GLY A 14 14.88 -0.45 -1.34
N GLY A 15 14.57 -1.17 -0.26
CA GLY A 15 14.31 -0.67 1.08
C GLY A 15 13.20 -1.49 1.71
N LYS A 16 13.26 -1.73 3.03
CA LYS A 16 12.17 -2.39 3.74
C LYS A 16 10.94 -1.48 3.62
N SER A 17 10.11 -1.70 2.58
CA SER A 17 8.79 -1.07 2.43
C SER A 17 7.82 -1.51 3.54
N ALA A 18 8.37 -1.86 4.72
CA ALA A 18 7.65 -2.35 5.89
C ALA A 18 6.50 -1.43 6.32
N ARG A 19 6.60 -0.14 6.00
CA ARG A 19 5.55 0.86 6.31
C ARG A 19 4.47 0.95 5.23
N MET A 20 4.79 0.58 3.98
CA MET A 20 3.88 0.69 2.84
C MET A 20 3.17 -0.63 2.50
N GLY A 21 3.69 -1.78 2.98
CA GLY A 21 3.13 -3.12 2.75
C GLY A 21 3.14 -3.61 1.30
N THR A 22 3.59 -2.78 0.37
CA THR A 22 3.69 -3.04 -1.07
C THR A 22 4.97 -2.41 -1.58
N SER A 23 5.55 -2.96 -2.66
CA SER A 23 6.68 -2.31 -3.32
C SER A 23 6.29 -0.92 -3.81
N LYS A 24 7.09 0.09 -3.47
CA LYS A 24 6.86 1.46 -3.95
C LYS A 24 6.81 1.54 -5.47
N ALA A 25 7.55 0.67 -6.17
CA ALA A 25 7.54 0.60 -7.63
C ALA A 25 6.15 0.32 -8.22
N GLU A 26 5.27 -0.35 -7.46
CA GLU A 26 3.92 -0.74 -7.88
C GLU A 26 2.82 0.24 -7.46
N LEU A 27 3.14 1.22 -6.60
CA LEU A 27 2.18 2.24 -6.21
C LEU A 27 1.69 3.01 -7.43
N LEU A 28 0.39 3.29 -7.46
CA LEU A 28 -0.28 3.93 -8.60
C LEU A 28 -0.41 5.44 -8.37
N TYR A 29 -0.11 6.19 -9.40
CA TYR A 29 -0.40 7.61 -9.48
C TYR A 29 -0.89 7.93 -10.90
N GLU A 30 -2.00 8.65 -11.03
CA GLU A 30 -2.61 8.99 -12.34
C GLU A 30 -2.73 7.80 -13.31
N GLY A 31 -3.11 6.62 -12.77
CA GLY A 31 -3.35 5.42 -13.58
C GLY A 31 -2.10 4.64 -13.99
N LYS A 32 -0.90 5.07 -13.57
CA LYS A 32 0.39 4.41 -13.87
C LYS A 32 1.11 4.05 -12.58
N THR A 33 1.95 3.01 -12.62
CA THR A 33 2.82 2.70 -11.47
C THR A 33 3.94 3.75 -11.34
N PHE A 34 4.50 3.91 -10.14
CA PHE A 34 5.65 4.78 -9.94
C PHE A 34 6.80 4.40 -10.86
N LEU A 35 7.03 3.09 -11.06
CA LEU A 35 8.02 2.62 -12.02
C LEU A 35 7.72 3.12 -13.44
N GLN A 36 6.46 3.03 -13.90
CA GLN A 36 6.07 3.53 -15.23
C GLN A 36 6.32 5.03 -15.37
N HIS A 37 6.02 5.84 -14.34
CA HIS A 37 6.33 7.27 -14.35
C HIS A 37 7.83 7.54 -14.50
N MET A 38 8.68 6.75 -13.82
CA MET A 38 10.12 6.94 -13.93
C MET A 38 10.67 6.51 -15.29
N LEU A 39 10.14 5.43 -15.88
CA LEU A 39 10.53 5.00 -17.23
C LEU A 39 10.07 5.98 -18.31
N GLU A 40 8.92 6.62 -18.17
CA GLU A 40 8.49 7.70 -19.06
C GLU A 40 9.42 8.91 -19.01
N LYS A 41 9.94 9.25 -17.82
CA LYS A 41 10.97 10.30 -17.69
C LYS A 41 12.26 9.91 -18.43
N ALA A 42 12.70 8.64 -18.30
CA ALA A 42 13.86 8.16 -19.05
C ALA A 42 13.68 8.31 -20.57
N ARG A 43 12.49 7.90 -21.08
CA ARG A 43 12.16 8.05 -22.51
C ARG A 43 12.15 9.53 -22.94
N ALA A 44 11.55 10.42 -22.15
CA ALA A 44 11.53 11.85 -22.43
C ALA A 44 12.94 12.47 -22.46
N LEU A 45 13.85 11.95 -21.63
CA LEU A 45 15.27 12.35 -21.60
C LEU A 45 16.13 11.70 -22.70
N GLY A 46 15.60 10.74 -23.45
CA GLY A 46 16.36 9.98 -24.45
C GLY A 46 17.37 9.00 -23.84
N ILE A 47 17.12 8.50 -22.60
CA ILE A 47 17.94 7.49 -21.93
C ILE A 47 17.31 6.12 -22.19
N GLU A 48 18.04 5.26 -22.91
CA GLU A 48 17.52 3.94 -23.34
C GLU A 48 17.86 2.82 -22.35
N LYS A 49 19.00 2.90 -21.65
CA LYS A 49 19.45 1.87 -20.71
C LYS A 49 18.94 2.18 -19.31
N CYS A 50 17.98 1.39 -18.81
CA CYS A 50 17.37 1.56 -17.49
C CYS A 50 17.65 0.34 -16.60
N PHE A 51 18.02 0.60 -15.35
CA PHE A 51 18.30 -0.40 -14.33
C PHE A 51 17.50 -0.13 -13.08
N ILE A 52 17.08 -1.17 -12.37
CA ILE A 52 16.36 -1.06 -11.10
C ILE A 52 16.97 -1.98 -10.04
N SER A 53 17.26 -1.42 -8.85
CA SER A 53 17.76 -2.19 -7.71
C SER A 53 16.65 -2.48 -6.72
N GLY A 54 16.67 -3.71 -6.17
CA GLY A 54 15.80 -4.10 -5.06
C GLY A 54 14.35 -4.40 -5.42
N TYR A 55 14.04 -4.57 -6.72
CA TYR A 55 12.70 -4.90 -7.19
C TYR A 55 12.74 -5.76 -8.46
N ALA A 56 11.99 -6.87 -8.47
CA ALA A 56 11.84 -7.73 -9.64
C ALA A 56 10.84 -7.11 -10.64
N SER A 57 11.35 -6.34 -11.60
CA SER A 57 10.50 -5.74 -12.63
C SER A 57 10.06 -6.75 -13.68
N ARG A 58 8.81 -6.62 -14.13
CA ARG A 58 8.28 -7.34 -15.30
C ARG A 58 8.30 -6.48 -16.58
N GLN A 59 8.78 -5.23 -16.47
CA GLN A 59 8.92 -4.33 -17.61
C GLN A 59 10.19 -4.72 -18.40
N GLU A 60 10.05 -5.03 -19.67
CA GLU A 60 11.18 -5.43 -20.54
C GLU A 60 12.23 -4.31 -20.72
N GLU A 61 11.81 -3.07 -20.50
CA GLU A 61 12.63 -1.86 -20.69
C GLU A 61 13.61 -1.59 -19.54
N VAL A 62 13.50 -2.33 -18.43
CA VAL A 62 14.31 -2.12 -17.24
C VAL A 62 14.96 -3.42 -16.76
N GLN A 63 16.27 -3.39 -16.63
CA GLN A 63 17.01 -4.53 -16.11
C GLN A 63 17.02 -4.53 -14.58
N THR A 64 16.52 -5.63 -13.97
CA THR A 64 16.58 -5.85 -12.53
C THR A 64 17.99 -6.22 -12.10
N VAL A 65 18.50 -5.56 -11.07
CA VAL A 65 19.79 -5.84 -10.44
C VAL A 65 19.60 -6.03 -8.95
N TRP A 66 20.14 -7.12 -8.41
CA TRP A 66 20.06 -7.43 -6.98
C TRP A 66 21.30 -6.96 -6.25
N ASP A 67 21.11 -6.52 -5.01
CA ASP A 67 22.19 -6.05 -4.15
C ASP A 67 23.23 -7.15 -3.90
N ILE A 68 24.50 -6.85 -4.19
CA ILE A 68 25.63 -7.75 -3.89
C ILE A 68 25.86 -7.80 -2.36
N TYR A 69 25.61 -6.69 -1.68
CA TYR A 69 25.75 -6.56 -0.23
C TYR A 69 24.39 -6.17 0.39
N PRO A 70 23.48 -7.12 0.66
CA PRO A 70 22.15 -6.82 1.16
C PRO A 70 22.19 -6.10 2.52
N GLU A 71 21.16 -5.31 2.81
CA GLU A 71 20.97 -4.56 4.05
C GLU A 71 22.01 -3.46 4.37
N ARG A 72 22.77 -3.01 3.36
CA ARG A 72 23.74 -1.92 3.50
C ARG A 72 23.25 -0.55 3.03
N GLY A 73 21.92 -0.40 2.87
CA GLY A 73 21.28 0.85 2.47
C GLY A 73 21.41 1.15 0.96
N PRO A 74 21.09 2.40 0.51
CA PRO A 74 21.03 2.74 -0.91
C PRO A 74 22.33 2.53 -1.67
N LEU A 75 23.49 2.67 -1.00
CA LEU A 75 24.80 2.43 -1.62
C LEU A 75 24.95 1.02 -2.15
N SER A 76 24.31 0.02 -1.54
CA SER A 76 24.37 -1.36 -2.03
C SER A 76 23.72 -1.50 -3.41
N GLY A 77 22.54 -0.94 -3.58
CA GLY A 77 21.85 -0.92 -4.87
C GLY A 77 22.61 -0.11 -5.92
N ILE A 78 23.14 1.04 -5.54
CA ILE A 78 23.97 1.89 -6.42
C ILE A 78 25.20 1.09 -6.89
N HIS A 79 25.92 0.46 -5.98
CA HIS A 79 27.10 -0.34 -6.29
C HIS A 79 26.77 -1.49 -7.24
N ALA A 80 25.75 -2.29 -6.92
CA ALA A 80 25.36 -3.45 -7.71
C ALA A 80 24.99 -3.06 -9.15
N CYS A 81 24.22 -1.99 -9.31
CA CYS A 81 23.86 -1.48 -10.63
C CYS A 81 25.08 -0.92 -11.39
N MET A 82 25.95 -0.14 -10.75
CA MET A 82 27.15 0.41 -11.38
C MET A 82 28.10 -0.68 -11.89
N LYS A 83 28.17 -1.84 -11.26
CA LYS A 83 28.93 -3.00 -11.74
C LYS A 83 28.36 -3.61 -13.02
N THR A 84 27.09 -3.38 -13.30
CA THR A 84 26.37 -3.90 -14.47
C THR A 84 26.28 -2.85 -15.60
N ILE A 85 26.29 -1.55 -15.22
CA ILE A 85 26.20 -0.43 -16.16
C ILE A 85 27.49 -0.26 -16.96
N GLU A 86 27.35 -0.23 -18.29
CA GLU A 86 28.49 -0.03 -19.21
C GLU A 86 28.71 1.45 -19.59
N THR A 87 27.70 2.31 -19.38
CA THR A 87 27.81 3.75 -19.67
C THR A 87 28.71 4.44 -18.65
N PRO A 88 29.46 5.51 -19.04
CA PRO A 88 30.34 6.19 -18.11
C PRO A 88 29.64 6.91 -16.96
N TYR A 89 28.35 7.21 -17.12
CA TYR A 89 27.55 7.92 -16.12
C TYR A 89 26.21 7.24 -15.88
N CYS A 90 25.72 7.34 -14.65
CA CYS A 90 24.36 6.95 -14.31
C CYS A 90 23.60 8.10 -13.64
N LEU A 91 22.41 8.39 -14.15
CA LEU A 91 21.41 9.22 -13.47
C LEU A 91 20.72 8.34 -12.43
N ILE A 92 20.86 8.67 -11.15
CA ILE A 92 20.24 7.94 -10.04
C ILE A 92 18.95 8.65 -9.64
N LEU A 93 17.88 7.90 -9.54
CA LEU A 93 16.58 8.41 -9.08
C LEU A 93 15.94 7.42 -8.11
N PRO A 94 15.28 7.91 -7.04
CA PRO A 94 14.43 7.08 -6.22
C PRO A 94 13.12 6.81 -6.95
N VAL A 95 12.61 5.56 -6.89
CA VAL A 95 11.35 5.20 -7.56
C VAL A 95 10.13 5.90 -6.96
N ASP A 96 10.24 6.38 -5.73
CA ASP A 96 9.18 6.98 -4.93
C ASP A 96 8.99 8.50 -5.10
N ALA A 97 9.55 9.07 -6.17
CA ALA A 97 9.38 10.49 -6.54
C ALA A 97 8.63 10.64 -7.90
N PRO A 98 7.37 10.15 -8.03
CA PRO A 98 6.67 10.15 -9.32
C PRO A 98 6.38 11.54 -9.88
N LYS A 99 6.23 12.56 -9.02
CA LYS A 99 5.99 13.97 -9.40
C LYS A 99 7.25 14.73 -9.82
N LEU A 100 8.44 14.16 -9.67
CA LEU A 100 9.69 14.85 -10.02
C LEU A 100 9.63 15.30 -11.50
N PRO A 101 9.72 16.61 -11.80
CA PRO A 101 9.61 17.13 -13.16
C PRO A 101 10.78 16.70 -14.05
N VAL A 102 10.48 16.40 -15.31
CA VAL A 102 11.52 16.04 -16.31
C VAL A 102 12.46 17.20 -16.55
N GLU A 103 11.99 18.43 -16.43
CA GLU A 103 12.73 19.68 -16.63
C GLU A 103 13.94 19.79 -15.67
N ILE A 104 13.80 19.33 -14.44
CA ILE A 104 14.93 19.29 -13.48
C ILE A 104 15.99 18.31 -13.97
N LEU A 105 15.56 17.12 -14.38
CA LEU A 105 16.44 16.08 -14.84
C LEU A 105 17.18 16.50 -16.13
N GLU A 106 16.45 17.15 -17.03
CA GLU A 106 17.02 17.71 -18.23
C GLU A 106 18.07 18.79 -17.92
N ALA A 107 17.76 19.72 -17.00
CA ALA A 107 18.68 20.76 -16.57
C ALA A 107 19.91 20.17 -15.85
N LEU A 108 19.72 19.13 -15.02
CA LEU A 108 20.80 18.41 -14.36
C LEU A 108 21.75 17.77 -15.36
N LEU A 109 21.21 17.11 -16.39
CA LEU A 109 21.99 16.50 -17.47
C LEU A 109 22.74 17.55 -18.30
N GLN A 110 22.12 18.70 -18.61
CA GLN A 110 22.75 19.80 -19.32
C GLN A 110 23.87 20.44 -18.49
N HIS A 111 23.69 20.58 -17.19
CA HIS A 111 24.73 21.09 -16.30
C HIS A 111 25.92 20.12 -16.24
N HIS A 112 25.66 18.83 -16.08
CA HIS A 112 26.69 17.80 -16.07
C HIS A 112 27.55 17.77 -17.35
N GLN A 113 26.98 18.06 -18.51
CA GLN A 113 27.70 18.13 -19.77
C GLN A 113 28.75 19.28 -19.80
N ARG A 114 28.58 20.28 -18.95
CA ARG A 114 29.45 21.50 -18.89
C ARG A 114 30.42 21.48 -17.72
N MET A 115 30.24 20.60 -16.74
CA MET A 115 31.08 20.49 -15.57
C MET A 115 32.26 19.53 -15.75
N GLN A 116 33.12 19.45 -14.75
CA GLN A 116 34.17 18.44 -14.65
C GLN A 116 33.56 17.07 -14.38
N LYS A 117 33.66 16.15 -15.35
CA LYS A 117 32.90 14.89 -15.42
C LYS A 117 33.36 13.76 -14.48
N ASP A 118 34.43 13.97 -13.73
CA ASP A 118 34.96 13.02 -12.75
C ASP A 118 34.30 13.12 -11.36
N LYS A 119 33.47 14.14 -11.14
CA LYS A 119 32.74 14.37 -9.88
C LYS A 119 31.29 13.91 -9.96
N VAL A 120 30.69 13.66 -8.79
CA VAL A 120 29.26 13.48 -8.66
C VAL A 120 28.54 14.81 -8.79
N LEU A 121 27.45 14.87 -9.53
CA LEU A 121 26.58 16.05 -9.59
C LEU A 121 25.28 15.74 -8.84
N ILE A 122 25.01 16.44 -7.74
CA ILE A 122 23.79 16.31 -6.94
C ILE A 122 22.84 17.47 -7.20
N TRP A 123 21.55 17.20 -7.14
CA TRP A 123 20.55 18.28 -7.12
C TRP A 123 20.42 18.90 -5.73
N GLU A 124 20.30 20.23 -5.69
CA GLU A 124 20.08 21.01 -4.47
C GLU A 124 18.81 21.84 -4.60
N HIS A 125 17.94 21.78 -3.59
CA HIS A 125 16.72 22.55 -3.49
C HIS A 125 16.61 23.17 -2.10
N GLY A 126 16.49 24.49 -2.04
CA GLY A 126 16.53 25.23 -0.78
C GLY A 126 17.82 24.96 -0.01
N VAL A 127 17.70 24.36 1.16
CA VAL A 127 18.83 23.91 2.00
C VAL A 127 19.08 22.41 1.93
N ARG A 128 18.32 21.70 1.12
CA ARG A 128 18.39 20.23 0.99
C ARG A 128 19.26 19.84 -0.20
N GLN A 129 20.15 18.93 0.04
CA GLN A 129 20.95 18.26 -0.98
C GLN A 129 20.37 16.85 -1.19
N GLU A 130 20.10 16.50 -2.46
CA GLU A 130 19.45 15.24 -2.83
C GLU A 130 20.45 14.28 -3.51
N PRO A 131 21.21 13.50 -2.72
CA PRO A 131 22.24 12.61 -3.26
C PRO A 131 21.67 11.43 -4.06
N LEU A 132 20.37 11.19 -4.00
CA LEU A 132 19.65 10.16 -4.76
C LEU A 132 18.90 10.73 -5.98
N ILE A 133 19.03 12.04 -6.24
CA ILE A 133 18.61 12.69 -7.48
C ILE A 133 19.89 13.32 -8.05
N ALA A 134 20.70 12.50 -8.71
CA ALA A 134 22.09 12.87 -8.97
C ALA A 134 22.67 12.10 -10.17
N ILE A 135 23.77 12.61 -10.71
CA ILE A 135 24.55 11.93 -11.74
C ILE A 135 25.88 11.49 -11.15
N TYR A 136 26.17 10.20 -11.28
CA TYR A 136 27.36 9.58 -10.75
C TYR A 136 28.24 9.01 -11.88
N PRO A 137 29.59 9.17 -11.80
CA PRO A 137 30.51 8.41 -12.64
C PRO A 137 30.44 6.93 -12.25
N THR A 138 30.25 6.03 -13.21
CA THR A 138 30.21 4.57 -12.93
C THR A 138 31.56 4.03 -12.44
N ALA A 139 32.65 4.71 -12.75
CA ALA A 139 33.99 4.45 -12.21
C ALA A 139 34.05 4.48 -10.66
N MET A 140 33.08 5.12 -10.01
CA MET A 140 32.99 5.17 -8.54
C MET A 140 32.63 3.82 -7.89
N ALA A 141 32.21 2.81 -8.66
CA ALA A 141 31.75 1.51 -8.14
C ALA A 141 32.76 0.86 -7.18
N GLY A 142 34.05 0.89 -7.49
CA GLY A 142 35.11 0.31 -6.64
C GLY A 142 35.28 1.04 -5.31
N ALA A 143 35.19 2.36 -5.31
CA ALA A 143 35.27 3.17 -4.09
C ALA A 143 34.07 2.90 -3.17
N ILE A 144 32.86 2.81 -3.75
CA ILE A 144 31.63 2.46 -3.02
C ILE A 144 31.76 1.05 -2.42
N GLU A 145 32.30 0.07 -3.18
CA GLU A 145 32.49 -1.30 -2.70
C GLU A 145 33.36 -1.35 -1.44
N THR A 146 34.47 -0.61 -1.42
CA THR A 146 35.36 -0.53 -0.26
C THR A 146 34.60 0.00 0.96
N MET A 147 33.81 1.07 0.81
CA MET A 147 33.05 1.64 1.91
C MET A 147 31.95 0.71 2.46
N ILE A 148 31.29 -0.04 1.56
CA ILE A 148 30.25 -1.00 1.97
C ILE A 148 30.85 -2.16 2.75
N LYS A 149 32.04 -2.63 2.38
CA LYS A 149 32.73 -3.74 3.08
C LYS A 149 33.11 -3.36 4.49
N ASP A 150 33.58 -2.15 4.71
CA ASP A 150 34.02 -1.69 6.01
C ASP A 150 32.84 -1.50 7.00
N HIS A 151 31.75 -0.89 6.58
CA HIS A 151 30.46 -0.81 7.33
C HIS A 151 29.38 -0.11 6.46
N ALA A 152 28.10 -0.11 6.92
CA ALA A 152 27.05 0.68 6.29
C ALA A 152 27.41 2.18 6.36
N ALA A 153 27.68 2.78 5.20
CA ALA A 153 28.03 4.20 5.11
C ALA A 153 26.83 5.03 4.60
N PRO A 154 26.59 6.24 5.15
CA PRO A 154 25.68 7.19 4.54
C PRO A 154 26.12 7.54 3.11
N VAL A 155 25.15 7.75 2.21
CA VAL A 155 25.45 8.10 0.80
C VAL A 155 26.35 9.34 0.70
N PHE A 156 26.09 10.36 1.53
CA PHE A 156 26.92 11.57 1.57
C PHE A 156 28.39 11.31 1.86
N ARG A 157 28.71 10.33 2.71
CA ARG A 157 30.10 9.99 3.00
C ARG A 157 30.84 9.48 1.76
N ALA A 158 30.14 8.75 0.90
CA ALA A 158 30.71 8.23 -0.34
C ALA A 158 30.95 9.35 -1.36
N ILE A 159 29.96 10.22 -1.58
CA ILE A 159 30.10 11.33 -2.54
C ILE A 159 31.09 12.38 -2.06
N ASP A 160 31.15 12.66 -0.77
CA ASP A 160 32.08 13.61 -0.17
C ASP A 160 33.56 13.15 -0.35
N SER A 161 33.81 11.85 -0.13
CA SER A 161 35.15 11.28 -0.34
C SER A 161 35.58 11.23 -1.80
N TRP A 162 34.64 11.14 -2.76
CA TRP A 162 34.90 11.15 -4.19
C TRP A 162 35.05 12.56 -4.75
N GLY A 163 34.30 13.50 -4.19
CA GLY A 163 34.10 14.87 -4.64
C GLY A 163 32.80 15.04 -5.42
N TYR A 164 32.09 16.10 -5.11
CA TYR A 164 30.80 16.42 -5.74
C TYR A 164 30.67 17.90 -6.05
N GLU A 165 29.71 18.23 -6.92
CA GLU A 165 29.21 19.57 -7.19
C GLU A 165 27.70 19.57 -7.00
N SER A 166 27.14 20.72 -6.57
CA SER A 166 25.70 20.91 -6.41
C SER A 166 25.13 21.72 -7.58
N PHE A 167 24.02 21.25 -8.14
CA PHE A 167 23.21 22.00 -9.08
C PHE A 167 21.96 22.50 -8.38
N ARG A 168 21.85 23.82 -8.19
CA ARG A 168 20.71 24.43 -7.52
C ARG A 168 19.62 24.78 -8.52
N MET A 169 18.41 24.27 -8.28
CA MET A 169 17.20 24.63 -8.99
C MET A 169 16.01 24.53 -8.03
N GLU A 170 15.33 25.64 -7.82
CA GLU A 170 14.19 25.72 -6.91
C GLU A 170 12.93 25.19 -7.58
N MET A 171 12.12 24.45 -6.81
CA MET A 171 10.85 23.90 -7.23
C MET A 171 9.83 23.96 -6.10
N ALA A 172 8.56 23.74 -6.40
CA ALA A 172 7.53 23.62 -5.38
C ALA A 172 7.77 22.32 -4.57
N GLU A 173 7.77 22.41 -3.24
CA GLU A 173 8.02 21.26 -2.35
C GLU A 173 7.11 20.06 -2.67
N GLU A 174 5.89 20.31 -3.14
CA GLU A 174 4.91 19.27 -3.50
C GLU A 174 5.33 18.39 -4.68
N GLN A 175 6.26 18.87 -5.52
CA GLN A 175 6.78 18.13 -6.69
C GLN A 175 7.96 17.22 -6.34
N ILE A 176 8.55 17.42 -5.16
CA ILE A 176 9.81 16.80 -4.74
C ILE A 176 9.60 15.73 -3.66
N ILE A 177 8.37 15.56 -3.21
CA ILE A 177 8.07 14.67 -2.08
C ILE A 177 8.36 13.22 -2.47
N ASN A 178 9.32 12.61 -1.77
CA ASN A 178 9.50 11.16 -1.77
C ASN A 178 8.37 10.48 -0.98
N ILE A 179 7.64 9.60 -1.63
CA ILE A 179 6.49 8.92 -1.03
C ILE A 179 6.97 7.76 -0.16
N ASN A 180 7.28 8.07 1.09
CA ASN A 180 7.86 7.13 2.06
C ASN A 180 6.86 6.61 3.10
N THR A 181 5.69 7.21 3.19
CA THR A 181 4.65 6.84 4.14
C THR A 181 3.27 6.79 3.47
N PRO A 182 2.33 6.01 4.03
CA PRO A 182 0.95 5.99 3.57
C PRO A 182 0.30 7.37 3.49
N GLU A 183 0.59 8.26 4.44
CA GLU A 183 0.04 9.62 4.50
C GLU A 183 0.53 10.47 3.32
N LEU A 184 1.82 10.38 2.98
CA LEU A 184 2.38 11.07 1.82
C LEU A 184 1.81 10.51 0.51
N TYR A 185 1.55 9.21 0.45
CA TYR A 185 0.92 8.60 -0.71
C TYR A 185 -0.52 9.09 -0.88
N LYS A 186 -1.28 9.19 0.21
CA LYS A 186 -2.63 9.78 0.19
C LYS A 186 -2.60 11.22 -0.30
N LYS A 187 -1.67 12.03 0.22
CA LYS A 187 -1.47 13.42 -0.21
C LYS A 187 -1.13 13.50 -1.71
N LEU A 188 -0.33 12.57 -2.23
CA LEU A 188 -0.02 12.46 -3.66
C LEU A 188 -1.26 12.24 -4.51
N LEU A 189 -2.19 11.41 -4.05
CA LEU A 189 -3.44 11.11 -4.76
C LEU A 189 -4.44 12.26 -4.80
N GLY A 190 -4.06 13.43 -4.29
CA GLY A 190 -4.94 14.59 -4.18
C GLY A 190 -5.88 14.50 -2.98
N GLU A 191 -5.63 13.52 -2.14
CA GLU A 191 -6.33 13.32 -0.91
C GLU A 191 -5.89 14.39 0.09
N ASN A 192 -6.56 15.55 0.08
CA ASN A 192 -6.58 16.48 1.20
C ASN A 192 -7.38 15.86 2.35
N ILE A 193 -6.98 14.63 2.72
CA ILE A 193 -7.56 13.96 3.86
C ILE A 193 -6.70 14.38 5.04
N ASP A 194 -7.28 15.15 5.92
CA ASP A 194 -6.92 15.11 7.32
C ASP A 194 -7.14 13.66 7.77
N THR A 195 -6.09 12.84 7.67
CA THR A 195 -6.13 11.36 7.81
C THR A 195 -6.57 10.89 9.20
N ALA A 196 -6.73 11.83 10.13
CA ALA A 196 -7.33 11.64 11.43
C ALA A 196 -8.85 11.87 11.44
N LYS A 197 -9.43 12.46 10.38
CA LYS A 197 -10.83 12.90 10.39
C LYS A 197 -11.72 11.95 9.60
N GLU A 198 -12.36 11.01 10.27
CA GLU A 198 -13.36 10.11 9.69
C GLU A 198 -14.79 10.72 9.66
N LYS A 199 -14.94 11.86 10.28
CA LYS A 199 -16.24 12.52 10.52
C LYS A 199 -16.09 14.03 10.55
N GLU A 200 -17.17 14.74 10.27
CA GLU A 200 -17.26 16.19 10.44
C GLU A 200 -18.48 16.59 11.23
N THR A 201 -18.40 17.72 11.92
CA THR A 201 -19.54 18.30 12.64
C THR A 201 -20.30 19.21 11.70
N ILE A 202 -21.58 18.92 11.49
CA ILE A 202 -22.50 19.77 10.73
C ILE A 202 -23.48 20.47 11.66
N VAL A 203 -23.91 21.68 11.25
CA VAL A 203 -25.03 22.39 11.89
C VAL A 203 -26.32 22.02 11.17
N LEU A 204 -27.30 21.60 11.92
CA LEU A 204 -28.56 21.14 11.37
C LEU A 204 -29.74 21.56 12.25
N ARG A 205 -30.96 21.34 11.78
CA ARG A 205 -32.19 21.44 12.58
C ARG A 205 -32.66 20.06 13.01
N ARG A 206 -32.87 19.88 14.31
CA ARG A 206 -33.32 18.62 14.89
C ARG A 206 -34.76 18.73 15.33
N ILE A 207 -35.57 17.76 14.98
CA ILE A 207 -36.95 17.65 15.51
C ILE A 207 -36.90 16.88 16.83
N ARG A 208 -37.36 17.49 17.90
CA ARG A 208 -37.50 16.84 19.21
C ARG A 208 -38.84 17.25 19.85
N ASP A 209 -39.62 16.28 20.23
CA ASP A 209 -40.94 16.46 20.87
C ASP A 209 -41.91 17.38 20.09
N GLY A 210 -41.79 17.36 18.73
CA GLY A 210 -42.58 18.20 17.83
C GLY A 210 -42.04 19.60 17.58
N GLU A 211 -40.95 19.99 18.23
CA GLU A 211 -40.27 21.27 18.04
C GLU A 211 -39.06 21.13 17.12
N ILE A 212 -38.71 22.20 16.39
CA ILE A 212 -37.54 22.30 15.53
C ILE A 212 -36.47 23.15 16.23
N LEU A 213 -35.35 22.56 16.56
CA LEU A 213 -34.27 23.20 17.30
C LEU A 213 -32.97 23.18 16.47
N ASP A 214 -32.15 24.23 16.59
CA ASP A 214 -30.79 24.21 16.04
C ASP A 214 -29.94 23.21 16.83
N ALA A 215 -29.19 22.39 16.11
CA ALA A 215 -28.36 21.35 16.68
C ALA A 215 -27.07 21.18 15.90
N LYS A 216 -26.13 20.46 16.50
CA LYS A 216 -24.94 19.93 15.83
C LYS A 216 -24.98 18.42 15.82
N ASP A 217 -24.40 17.82 14.76
CA ASP A 217 -24.27 16.37 14.64
C ASP A 217 -22.96 16.01 13.99
N GLU A 218 -22.44 14.83 14.30
CA GLU A 218 -21.27 14.28 13.64
C GLU A 218 -21.70 13.35 12.51
N VAL A 219 -21.20 13.58 11.31
CA VAL A 219 -21.47 12.78 10.13
C VAL A 219 -20.19 12.13 9.62
N ALA A 220 -20.28 10.87 9.17
CA ALA A 220 -19.17 10.15 8.61
C ALA A 220 -18.74 10.77 7.26
N LEU A 221 -17.44 10.86 7.04
CA LEU A 221 -16.90 11.29 5.76
C LEU A 221 -16.82 10.12 4.79
N GLU A 222 -17.09 10.41 3.54
CA GLU A 222 -16.94 9.49 2.41
C GLU A 222 -15.75 9.89 1.56
N HIS A 223 -14.99 8.88 1.15
CA HIS A 223 -13.88 9.03 0.24
C HIS A 223 -14.17 8.30 -1.07
N HIS A 224 -14.19 9.05 -2.18
CA HIS A 224 -14.46 8.54 -3.51
C HIS A 224 -13.18 8.47 -4.33
N PHE A 225 -12.92 7.33 -4.95
CA PHE A 225 -11.75 7.12 -5.80
C PHE A 225 -11.97 5.98 -6.79
N THR A 226 -11.00 5.82 -7.68
CA THR A 226 -11.04 4.80 -8.72
C THR A 226 -9.88 3.82 -8.54
N ILE A 227 -10.16 2.53 -8.56
CA ILE A 227 -9.18 1.45 -8.41
C ILE A 227 -8.92 0.85 -9.79
N PRO A 228 -7.70 0.95 -10.33
CA PRO A 228 -7.33 0.28 -11.58
C PRO A 228 -7.15 -1.23 -11.35
N LEU A 229 -7.55 -2.03 -12.35
CA LEU A 229 -7.43 -3.48 -12.36
C LEU A 229 -6.31 -3.92 -13.32
N HIS A 230 -5.64 -5.04 -13.03
CA HIS A 230 -4.52 -5.56 -13.84
C HIS A 230 -4.90 -5.90 -15.30
N LYS A 231 -6.14 -6.34 -15.52
CA LYS A 231 -6.63 -6.69 -16.89
C LYS A 231 -7.04 -5.48 -17.71
N GLY A 232 -6.75 -4.28 -17.23
CA GLY A 232 -7.29 -3.04 -17.76
C GLY A 232 -8.70 -2.75 -17.23
N GLY A 233 -9.11 -1.49 -17.32
CA GLY A 233 -10.33 -1.00 -16.69
C GLY A 233 -10.10 -0.51 -15.27
N GLN A 234 -11.18 0.02 -14.68
CA GLN A 234 -11.14 0.62 -13.35
C GLN A 234 -12.49 0.44 -12.65
N VAL A 235 -12.48 0.43 -11.33
CA VAL A 235 -13.67 0.31 -10.50
C VAL A 235 -13.77 1.52 -9.59
N SER A 236 -14.90 2.24 -9.66
CA SER A 236 -15.20 3.30 -8.70
C SER A 236 -15.48 2.71 -7.33
N ALA A 237 -14.98 3.35 -6.31
CA ALA A 237 -15.12 2.92 -4.93
C ALA A 237 -15.34 4.10 -4.00
N THR A 238 -16.05 3.83 -2.92
CA THR A 238 -16.32 4.78 -1.83
C THR A 238 -16.11 4.06 -0.51
N CYS A 239 -15.31 4.62 0.39
CA CYS A 239 -15.10 4.07 1.72
C CYS A 239 -14.90 5.19 2.76
N SER A 240 -14.85 4.87 4.06
CA SER A 240 -14.37 5.84 5.06
C SER A 240 -12.87 6.12 4.87
N PRO A 241 -12.39 7.32 5.25
CA PRO A 241 -11.03 7.79 4.95
C PRO A 241 -9.89 6.97 5.56
N THR A 242 -10.14 6.19 6.60
CA THR A 242 -9.09 5.40 7.26
C THR A 242 -8.84 4.05 6.58
N TYR A 243 -7.61 3.58 6.65
CA TYR A 243 -7.18 2.28 6.10
C TYR A 243 -7.48 2.09 4.60
N VAL A 244 -7.40 3.16 3.82
CA VAL A 244 -7.69 3.17 2.37
C VAL A 244 -6.78 2.21 1.60
N GLU A 245 -5.51 2.08 1.99
CA GLU A 245 -4.58 1.12 1.35
C GLU A 245 -5.03 -0.33 1.53
N GLU A 246 -5.44 -0.68 2.76
CA GLU A 246 -5.97 -2.01 3.05
C GLU A 246 -7.26 -2.25 2.25
N PHE A 247 -8.12 -1.23 2.16
CA PHE A 247 -9.32 -1.28 1.34
C PHE A 247 -8.99 -1.53 -0.15
N ILE A 248 -8.05 -0.77 -0.73
CA ILE A 248 -7.65 -0.93 -2.13
C ILE A 248 -7.07 -2.32 -2.38
N LEU A 249 -6.15 -2.76 -1.52
CA LEU A 249 -5.51 -4.07 -1.64
C LEU A 249 -6.53 -5.21 -1.56
N GLY A 250 -7.39 -5.19 -0.54
CA GLY A 250 -8.43 -6.21 -0.37
C GLY A 250 -9.46 -6.19 -1.48
N ARG A 251 -9.90 -5.00 -1.94
CA ARG A 251 -10.84 -4.85 -3.06
C ARG A 251 -10.24 -5.40 -4.35
N ARG A 252 -9.00 -5.08 -4.67
CA ARG A 252 -8.29 -5.61 -5.84
C ARG A 252 -8.13 -7.11 -5.77
N TYR A 253 -7.70 -7.66 -4.63
CA TYR A 253 -7.57 -9.10 -4.41
C TYR A 253 -8.90 -9.84 -4.67
N LEU A 254 -10.01 -9.25 -4.24
CA LEU A 254 -11.34 -9.85 -4.42
C LEU A 254 -11.94 -9.67 -5.81
N LEU A 255 -11.49 -8.69 -6.59
CA LEU A 255 -12.00 -8.42 -7.95
C LEU A 255 -11.10 -8.97 -9.05
N ASP A 256 -9.80 -9.12 -8.81
CA ASP A 256 -8.80 -9.43 -9.82
C ASP A 256 -8.12 -10.78 -9.56
N ASP A 257 -8.38 -11.77 -10.41
CA ASP A 257 -7.84 -13.13 -10.28
C ASP A 257 -6.30 -13.17 -10.44
N LEU A 258 -5.69 -12.16 -11.07
CA LEU A 258 -4.22 -12.04 -11.15
C LEU A 258 -3.65 -11.70 -9.78
N MET A 259 -4.31 -10.85 -9.00
CA MET A 259 -3.92 -10.55 -7.62
C MET A 259 -3.94 -11.82 -6.75
N GLN A 260 -4.91 -12.72 -6.95
CA GLN A 260 -4.95 -13.98 -6.21
C GLN A 260 -3.79 -14.93 -6.56
N LYS A 261 -3.24 -14.84 -7.78
CA LYS A 261 -2.02 -15.56 -8.16
C LYS A 261 -0.76 -14.93 -7.57
N GLU A 262 -0.76 -13.61 -7.43
CA GLU A 262 0.34 -12.83 -6.86
C GLU A 262 0.43 -12.97 -5.34
N TYR A 263 -0.73 -13.08 -4.68
CA TYR A 263 -0.89 -13.35 -3.25
C TYR A 263 -1.56 -14.73 -3.06
N PRO A 264 -0.85 -15.84 -3.33
CA PRO A 264 -1.45 -17.16 -3.16
C PRO A 264 -1.82 -17.39 -1.69
N PRO A 265 -2.90 -18.14 -1.42
CA PRO A 265 -3.27 -18.50 -0.06
C PRO A 265 -2.05 -19.09 0.67
N GLN A 266 -1.75 -18.56 1.85
CA GLN A 266 -0.61 -19.03 2.64
C GLN A 266 -0.79 -20.52 2.95
N PRO A 267 0.23 -21.38 2.75
CA PRO A 267 0.14 -22.83 2.93
C PRO A 267 0.07 -23.27 4.41
N ALA A 268 -0.09 -22.35 5.32
CA ALA A 268 -0.09 -22.57 6.76
C ALA A 268 -1.42 -23.13 7.24
N GLY A 269 -1.71 -24.41 7.03
CA GLY A 269 -2.83 -25.17 7.64
C GLY A 269 -4.21 -24.48 7.57
N GLN A 270 -5.26 -25.23 7.76
CA GLN A 270 -6.63 -24.70 7.84
C GLN A 270 -7.13 -24.74 9.28
N LEU A 271 -8.00 -23.80 9.65
CA LEU A 271 -8.78 -23.90 10.88
C LEU A 271 -9.75 -25.06 10.74
N THR A 272 -9.68 -26.03 11.64
CA THR A 272 -10.52 -27.23 11.59
C THR A 272 -11.62 -27.25 12.63
N ALA A 273 -11.43 -26.56 13.75
CA ALA A 273 -12.42 -26.51 14.82
C ALA A 273 -12.28 -25.23 15.66
N VAL A 274 -13.36 -24.80 16.30
CA VAL A 274 -13.37 -23.67 17.22
C VAL A 274 -14.42 -23.87 18.32
N GLU A 275 -14.08 -23.46 19.55
CA GLU A 275 -15.00 -23.49 20.69
C GLU A 275 -16.10 -22.42 20.55
N ILE A 276 -17.35 -22.80 20.81
CA ILE A 276 -18.50 -21.88 20.78
C ILE A 276 -18.30 -20.76 21.80
N ASP A 277 -17.83 -21.05 23.00
CA ASP A 277 -17.57 -20.04 24.04
C ASP A 277 -16.55 -18.99 23.59
N THR A 278 -15.53 -19.40 22.84
CA THR A 278 -14.57 -18.47 22.24
C THR A 278 -15.26 -17.53 21.24
N ILE A 279 -16.16 -18.03 20.39
CA ILE A 279 -16.93 -17.22 19.44
C ILE A 279 -17.80 -16.21 20.18
N LEU A 280 -18.54 -16.64 21.23
CA LEU A 280 -19.44 -15.79 22.00
C LEU A 280 -18.66 -14.68 22.71
N ARG A 281 -17.54 -15.02 23.38
CA ARG A 281 -16.65 -14.08 24.05
C ARG A 281 -16.10 -13.04 23.08
N LEU A 282 -15.47 -13.49 21.99
CA LEU A 282 -14.90 -12.59 20.98
C LEU A 282 -15.94 -11.68 20.33
N THR A 283 -17.15 -12.18 20.06
CA THR A 283 -18.22 -11.34 19.50
C THR A 283 -18.61 -10.23 20.45
N SER A 284 -18.67 -10.50 21.75
CA SER A 284 -18.91 -9.47 22.77
C SER A 284 -17.78 -8.46 22.87
N GLU A 285 -16.54 -8.94 22.96
CA GLU A 285 -15.36 -8.08 23.04
C GLU A 285 -15.26 -7.13 21.83
N LEU A 286 -15.59 -7.63 20.64
CA LEU A 286 -15.50 -6.86 19.39
C LEU A 286 -16.63 -5.87 19.17
N PHE A 287 -17.87 -6.18 19.65
CA PHE A 287 -19.04 -5.44 19.21
C PHE A 287 -19.96 -4.93 20.33
N ASP A 288 -19.75 -5.26 21.60
CA ASP A 288 -20.57 -4.70 22.70
C ASP A 288 -20.21 -3.24 22.95
N THR A 289 -18.97 -2.85 22.70
CA THR A 289 -18.56 -1.45 22.60
C THR A 289 -18.29 -1.16 21.12
N PRO A 290 -19.13 -0.34 20.46
CA PRO A 290 -18.90 0.06 19.07
C PRO A 290 -17.58 0.83 18.92
N GLY A 291 -16.98 0.77 17.74
CA GLY A 291 -15.83 1.60 17.41
C GLY A 291 -16.19 3.09 17.28
N ASP A 292 -15.18 3.93 17.22
CA ASP A 292 -15.33 5.39 17.30
C ASP A 292 -16.18 5.99 16.18
N LEU A 293 -16.07 5.47 14.97
CA LEU A 293 -16.83 5.97 13.82
C LEU A 293 -18.32 5.68 14.00
N PHE A 294 -18.69 4.45 14.38
CA PHE A 294 -20.09 4.11 14.63
C PHE A 294 -20.63 4.83 15.87
N GLN A 295 -19.86 4.89 16.95
CA GLN A 295 -20.31 5.49 18.21
C GLN A 295 -20.65 6.97 18.05
N SER A 296 -19.90 7.70 17.23
CA SER A 296 -20.11 9.13 17.03
C SER A 296 -21.12 9.46 15.93
N THR A 297 -21.18 8.67 14.86
CA THR A 297 -21.98 8.99 13.66
C THR A 297 -23.19 8.07 13.44
N GLY A 298 -23.19 6.87 14.06
CA GLY A 298 -24.18 5.82 13.77
C GLY A 298 -24.05 5.22 12.36
N CYS A 299 -23.08 5.67 11.56
CA CYS A 299 -22.97 5.38 10.12
C CYS A 299 -21.73 4.56 9.80
N ALA A 300 -21.58 3.40 10.46
CA ALA A 300 -20.49 2.47 10.14
C ALA A 300 -20.87 1.01 10.40
N HIS A 301 -20.16 0.14 9.75
CA HIS A 301 -20.12 -1.30 10.00
C HIS A 301 -18.70 -1.71 10.37
N SER A 302 -18.59 -2.72 11.23
CA SER A 302 -17.31 -3.22 11.70
C SER A 302 -17.04 -4.63 11.17
N CYS A 303 -15.77 -4.91 10.91
CA CYS A 303 -15.26 -6.23 10.57
C CYS A 303 -13.96 -6.48 11.33
N ALA A 304 -13.75 -7.70 11.81
CA ALA A 304 -12.53 -8.08 12.52
C ALA A 304 -11.96 -9.41 12.03
N LEU A 305 -10.64 -9.52 12.11
CA LEU A 305 -9.87 -10.73 11.82
C LEU A 305 -9.36 -11.31 13.12
N VAL A 306 -9.62 -12.58 13.35
CA VAL A 306 -9.14 -13.32 14.51
C VAL A 306 -8.38 -14.55 14.05
N THR A 307 -7.16 -14.73 14.53
CA THR A 307 -6.32 -15.90 14.26
C THR A 307 -5.82 -16.47 15.58
N ASP A 308 -5.97 -17.77 15.79
CA ASP A 308 -5.57 -18.46 17.03
C ASP A 308 -6.16 -17.81 18.30
N GLY A 309 -7.42 -17.35 18.24
CA GLY A 309 -8.13 -16.70 19.34
C GLY A 309 -7.69 -15.25 19.63
N VAL A 310 -6.76 -14.70 18.87
CA VAL A 310 -6.24 -13.33 19.02
C VAL A 310 -6.79 -12.42 17.92
N VAL A 311 -7.30 -11.25 18.32
CA VAL A 311 -7.75 -10.20 17.36
C VAL A 311 -6.55 -9.60 16.66
N GLN A 312 -6.44 -9.81 15.38
CA GLN A 312 -5.37 -9.28 14.52
C GLN A 312 -5.65 -7.85 14.07
N CYS A 313 -6.90 -7.58 13.68
CA CYS A 313 -7.36 -6.24 13.37
C CYS A 313 -8.86 -6.10 13.56
N TYR A 314 -9.28 -4.85 13.77
CA TYR A 314 -10.66 -4.38 13.77
C TYR A 314 -10.73 -3.17 12.85
N ARG A 315 -11.70 -3.16 11.91
CA ARG A 315 -11.86 -2.09 10.92
C ARG A 315 -13.30 -1.65 10.83
N GLU A 316 -13.52 -0.35 10.80
CA GLU A 316 -14.80 0.26 10.53
C GLU A 316 -14.84 0.85 9.12
N ASP A 317 -16.02 0.87 8.54
CA ASP A 317 -16.33 1.56 7.29
C ASP A 317 -17.82 1.86 7.20
N ILE A 318 -18.21 2.89 6.42
CA ILE A 318 -19.59 3.21 6.09
C ILE A 318 -20.32 2.05 5.41
N GLY A 319 -19.59 1.16 4.74
CA GLY A 319 -20.09 -0.03 4.07
C GLY A 319 -19.55 -1.34 4.66
N ARG A 320 -20.45 -2.30 4.99
CA ARG A 320 -20.03 -3.61 5.50
C ARG A 320 -19.09 -4.37 4.57
N HIS A 321 -19.26 -4.22 3.25
CA HIS A 321 -18.37 -4.82 2.25
C HIS A 321 -16.98 -4.19 2.28
N ASN A 322 -16.92 -2.89 2.50
CA ASN A 322 -15.67 -2.15 2.60
C ASN A 322 -14.89 -2.52 3.86
N ALA A 323 -15.59 -2.68 5.00
CA ALA A 323 -14.97 -3.14 6.23
C ALA A 323 -14.32 -4.53 6.04
N LEU A 324 -14.96 -5.44 5.29
CA LEU A 324 -14.37 -6.72 4.91
C LEU A 324 -13.16 -6.55 3.98
N ASP A 325 -13.25 -5.67 2.98
CA ASP A 325 -12.12 -5.41 2.07
C ASP A 325 -10.89 -4.91 2.84
N LYS A 326 -11.08 -4.00 3.81
CA LYS A 326 -10.01 -3.54 4.72
C LYS A 326 -9.37 -4.69 5.52
N VAL A 327 -10.19 -5.59 6.05
CA VAL A 327 -9.71 -6.75 6.81
C VAL A 327 -8.92 -7.72 5.92
N VAL A 328 -9.39 -7.99 4.71
CA VAL A 328 -8.67 -8.81 3.73
C VAL A 328 -7.34 -8.15 3.35
N GLY A 329 -7.36 -6.85 3.05
CA GLY A 329 -6.15 -6.09 2.74
C GLY A 329 -5.14 -6.09 3.89
N TYR A 330 -5.61 -5.96 5.14
CA TYR A 330 -4.75 -6.10 6.32
C TYR A 330 -4.10 -7.47 6.40
N ALA A 331 -4.88 -8.55 6.18
CA ALA A 331 -4.35 -9.91 6.21
C ALA A 331 -3.26 -10.12 5.16
N LEU A 332 -3.47 -9.65 3.93
CA LEU A 332 -2.50 -9.74 2.84
C LEU A 332 -1.23 -8.95 3.17
N LYS A 333 -1.39 -7.70 3.64
CA LYS A 333 -0.29 -6.80 4.00
C LYS A 333 0.63 -7.37 5.09
N ASN A 334 0.04 -8.08 6.05
CA ASN A 334 0.75 -8.63 7.20
C ASN A 334 1.02 -10.15 7.08
N SER A 335 0.77 -10.74 5.89
CA SER A 335 0.98 -12.17 5.63
C SER A 335 0.25 -13.10 6.63
N ILE A 336 -0.97 -12.70 7.06
CA ILE A 336 -1.79 -13.48 7.97
C ILE A 336 -2.54 -14.56 7.19
N PRO A 337 -2.48 -15.82 7.60
CA PRO A 337 -3.13 -16.92 6.88
C PRO A 337 -4.66 -16.86 7.04
N ILE A 338 -5.38 -16.37 6.01
CA ILE A 338 -6.84 -16.21 6.02
C ILE A 338 -7.55 -17.56 6.29
N GLY A 339 -7.05 -18.68 5.75
CA GLY A 339 -7.62 -20.01 5.96
C GLY A 339 -7.59 -20.51 7.41
N LYS A 340 -6.73 -19.92 8.29
CA LYS A 340 -6.69 -20.19 9.74
C LYS A 340 -7.48 -19.18 10.56
N SER A 341 -8.07 -18.20 9.92
CA SER A 341 -8.66 -17.06 10.60
C SER A 341 -10.17 -17.11 10.57
N ILE A 342 -10.77 -16.51 11.59
CA ILE A 342 -12.21 -16.28 11.68
C ILE A 342 -12.48 -14.83 11.30
N VAL A 343 -13.45 -14.60 10.43
CA VAL A 343 -13.94 -13.25 10.14
C VAL A 343 -15.22 -12.97 10.94
N PHE A 344 -15.19 -11.87 11.70
CA PHE A 344 -16.33 -11.35 12.46
C PHE A 344 -16.87 -10.09 11.79
N THR A 345 -18.20 -9.91 11.75
CA THR A 345 -18.83 -8.71 11.20
C THR A 345 -20.01 -8.23 12.04
N SER A 346 -20.17 -6.92 12.17
CA SER A 346 -21.40 -6.32 12.73
C SER A 346 -22.54 -6.28 11.72
N GLY A 347 -22.22 -6.41 10.42
CA GLY A 347 -23.15 -6.31 9.31
C GLY A 347 -23.88 -7.61 8.99
N ARG A 348 -25.01 -7.51 8.27
CA ARG A 348 -25.75 -8.66 7.75
C ARG A 348 -24.92 -9.46 6.76
N ILE A 349 -25.09 -10.81 6.78
CA ILE A 349 -24.50 -11.68 5.76
C ILE A 349 -25.53 -11.89 4.65
N SER A 350 -25.35 -11.22 3.53
CA SER A 350 -26.07 -11.45 2.27
C SER A 350 -25.25 -12.39 1.38
N ARG A 351 -25.86 -12.89 0.30
CA ARG A 351 -25.18 -13.79 -0.64
C ARG A 351 -23.89 -13.19 -1.20
N ASP A 352 -23.95 -11.96 -1.67
CA ASP A 352 -22.83 -11.18 -2.22
C ASP A 352 -21.71 -10.94 -1.18
N TYR A 353 -22.08 -10.74 0.09
CA TYR A 353 -21.10 -10.66 1.17
C TYR A 353 -20.39 -12.00 1.42
N LEU A 354 -21.17 -13.10 1.45
CA LEU A 354 -20.60 -14.43 1.65
C LEU A 354 -19.73 -14.87 0.47
N GLU A 355 -20.09 -14.53 -0.78
CA GLU A 355 -19.25 -14.75 -1.95
C GLU A 355 -17.86 -14.11 -1.81
N LYS A 356 -17.80 -12.90 -1.26
CA LYS A 356 -16.53 -12.23 -0.93
C LYS A 356 -15.74 -12.96 0.16
N VAL A 357 -16.41 -13.38 1.22
CA VAL A 357 -15.78 -14.14 2.32
C VAL A 357 -15.15 -15.44 1.82
N ILE A 358 -15.89 -16.18 0.97
CA ILE A 358 -15.41 -17.42 0.35
C ILE A 358 -14.23 -17.13 -0.59
N LYS A 359 -14.37 -16.11 -1.44
CA LYS A 359 -13.32 -15.71 -2.39
C LYS A 359 -12.03 -15.26 -1.69
N ALA A 360 -12.15 -14.65 -0.51
CA ALA A 360 -11.00 -14.31 0.32
C ALA A 360 -10.28 -15.55 0.90
N GLY A 361 -10.96 -16.69 1.00
CA GLY A 361 -10.40 -17.94 1.52
C GLY A 361 -10.78 -18.25 2.97
N PHE A 362 -11.71 -17.50 3.57
CA PHE A 362 -12.24 -17.84 4.90
C PHE A 362 -13.08 -19.11 4.88
N LYS A 363 -13.00 -19.88 5.96
CA LYS A 363 -13.78 -21.11 6.18
C LYS A 363 -14.90 -20.95 7.21
N ILE A 364 -14.88 -19.85 7.95
CA ILE A 364 -15.89 -19.52 8.96
C ILE A 364 -16.15 -18.01 8.99
N VAL A 365 -17.42 -17.67 9.10
CA VAL A 365 -17.89 -16.29 9.26
C VAL A 365 -18.89 -16.17 10.40
N VAL A 366 -18.69 -15.18 11.25
CA VAL A 366 -19.52 -14.90 12.42
C VAL A 366 -20.13 -13.50 12.30
N SER A 367 -21.45 -13.40 12.41
CA SER A 367 -22.13 -12.11 12.36
C SER A 367 -22.93 -11.82 13.63
N ARG A 368 -22.91 -10.54 14.04
CA ARG A 368 -23.83 -10.00 15.05
C ARG A 368 -25.23 -9.79 14.49
N ALA A 369 -25.38 -9.69 13.16
CA ALA A 369 -26.63 -9.39 12.47
C ALA A 369 -27.26 -10.62 11.80
N ALA A 370 -28.35 -10.37 11.06
CA ALA A 370 -29.07 -11.37 10.29
C ALA A 370 -28.28 -11.95 9.12
N VAL A 371 -28.69 -13.12 8.68
CA VAL A 371 -28.25 -13.74 7.42
C VAL A 371 -29.43 -13.88 6.46
N THR A 372 -29.18 -13.90 5.15
CA THR A 372 -30.25 -14.10 4.15
C THR A 372 -30.39 -15.58 3.78
N ALA A 373 -31.58 -16.00 3.34
CA ALA A 373 -31.81 -17.38 2.88
C ALA A 373 -30.85 -17.79 1.75
N SER A 374 -30.55 -16.89 0.82
CA SER A 374 -29.61 -17.14 -0.26
C SER A 374 -28.14 -17.31 0.22
N ALA A 375 -27.77 -16.62 1.30
CA ALA A 375 -26.47 -16.83 1.96
C ALA A 375 -26.42 -18.22 2.63
N VAL A 376 -27.50 -18.64 3.32
CA VAL A 376 -27.60 -20.00 3.92
C VAL A 376 -27.46 -21.08 2.86
N ALA A 377 -28.17 -20.93 1.72
CA ALA A 377 -28.04 -21.86 0.60
C ALA A 377 -26.61 -21.94 0.06
N LEU A 378 -25.96 -20.78 -0.08
CA LEU A 378 -24.57 -20.72 -0.53
C LEU A 378 -23.60 -21.36 0.49
N ALA A 379 -23.77 -21.08 1.79
CA ALA A 379 -22.94 -21.66 2.85
C ALA A 379 -22.96 -23.19 2.82
N ARG A 380 -24.14 -23.78 2.62
CA ARG A 380 -24.32 -25.23 2.47
C ARG A 380 -23.65 -25.78 1.20
N ALA A 381 -23.74 -25.04 0.09
CA ALA A 381 -23.15 -25.47 -1.18
C ALA A 381 -21.62 -25.36 -1.22
N THR A 382 -21.03 -24.54 -0.38
CA THR A 382 -19.57 -24.27 -0.33
C THR A 382 -18.91 -24.73 0.95
N ASP A 383 -19.66 -25.41 1.80
CA ASP A 383 -19.21 -26.01 3.06
C ASP A 383 -18.52 -25.02 4.03
N ILE A 384 -18.98 -23.76 4.03
CA ILE A 384 -18.47 -22.71 4.94
C ILE A 384 -19.29 -22.67 6.24
N THR A 385 -18.63 -22.68 7.39
CA THR A 385 -19.30 -22.53 8.69
C THR A 385 -19.81 -21.10 8.86
N MET A 386 -21.14 -20.95 9.10
CA MET A 386 -21.79 -19.66 9.16
C MET A 386 -22.69 -19.49 10.39
N LEU A 387 -22.38 -18.45 11.18
CA LEU A 387 -23.12 -18.08 12.38
C LEU A 387 -23.70 -16.65 12.23
N GLY A 388 -24.88 -16.44 12.79
CA GLY A 388 -25.54 -15.13 12.79
C GLY A 388 -26.30 -14.85 14.07
N PHE A 389 -26.64 -13.57 14.30
CA PHE A 389 -27.24 -13.09 15.54
C PHE A 389 -26.43 -13.41 16.80
N ILE A 390 -25.12 -13.60 16.67
CA ILE A 390 -24.27 -13.98 17.79
C ILE A 390 -24.17 -12.82 18.79
N ARG A 391 -24.38 -13.14 20.06
CA ARG A 391 -24.30 -12.28 21.24
C ARG A 391 -23.64 -13.07 22.37
N ARG A 392 -23.34 -12.40 23.48
CA ARG A 392 -22.73 -13.03 24.66
C ARG A 392 -23.47 -14.28 25.15
N ASN A 393 -24.79 -14.28 25.03
CA ASN A 393 -25.66 -15.35 25.59
C ASN A 393 -26.16 -16.35 24.53
N GLY A 394 -25.58 -16.32 23.30
CA GLY A 394 -25.98 -17.27 22.24
C GLY A 394 -26.17 -16.61 20.88
N GLY A 395 -26.80 -17.33 19.98
CA GLY A 395 -27.07 -16.95 18.59
C GLY A 395 -27.47 -18.14 17.76
N ASN A 396 -27.39 -18.00 16.43
CA ASN A 396 -27.82 -19.03 15.50
C ASN A 396 -26.66 -19.59 14.70
N ILE A 397 -26.56 -20.91 14.64
CA ILE A 397 -25.69 -21.63 13.72
C ILE A 397 -26.54 -21.99 12.49
N TYR A 398 -26.22 -21.42 11.33
CA TYR A 398 -26.96 -21.64 10.09
C TYR A 398 -26.39 -22.80 9.26
N HIS A 399 -25.10 -23.01 9.37
CA HIS A 399 -24.41 -24.14 8.77
C HIS A 399 -23.07 -24.40 9.49
N VAL A 400 -22.77 -25.68 9.70
CA VAL A 400 -21.46 -26.17 10.12
C VAL A 400 -20.83 -26.83 8.91
N GLY A 401 -19.76 -26.26 8.38
CA GLY A 401 -19.01 -26.76 7.25
C GLY A 401 -17.65 -27.32 7.66
N GLU A 402 -16.60 -26.96 6.92
CA GLU A 402 -15.24 -27.46 7.16
C GLU A 402 -14.70 -27.18 8.58
N VAL A 403 -15.18 -26.11 9.24
CA VAL A 403 -14.79 -25.76 10.61
C VAL A 403 -15.83 -26.29 11.59
N ALA A 404 -15.45 -27.30 12.38
CA ALA A 404 -16.31 -27.86 13.41
C ALA A 404 -16.49 -26.88 14.59
N LEU A 405 -17.67 -26.97 15.24
CA LEU A 405 -18.01 -26.21 16.45
C LEU A 405 -18.14 -27.18 17.63
N PHE A 406 -17.57 -26.85 18.79
CA PHE A 406 -17.65 -27.66 20.01
C PHE A 406 -17.75 -26.83 21.28
#